data_8b05beb5656a130631bf852ee58af13f
#
_entry.id   8b05beb5656a130631bf852ee58af13f
#
_cell.length_a   1.000
_cell.length_b   1.000
_cell.length_c   1.000
_cell.angle_alpha   90.00
_cell.angle_beta   90.00
_cell.angle_gamma   90.00
#
_symmetry.space_group_name_H-M   'P 1'
#
loop_
_entity.id
_entity.type
_entity.pdbx_description
1 polymer ?
#
loop_
_entity_poly.entity_id
_entity_poly.type
_entity_poly.pdbx_seq_one_letter_code
_entity_poly.pdbx_strand_id
1 'polypeptide(L)'
;MAGRWQRTPNEAGAREIVRALYGDVKDVEWIPSDDADVFRVTFTSGRRARVLKLGISGNPAVWREVGAFPAMRSMGVREVLEFEYTSEDLPGSEYDFHVTAELTPPPRANQAMARMWADDRPRAVELARWFGDCTRRVEGLDWRSVPRANSPERTIEMATRWWRPHYDNLVARPDCPRWVREFVDRVREHIRRPPTSFGGWGGELLRAQDGSFLLIDWPSLGAAPPCSQAATALEVLLRFGAADPTPLVEAFVDGWAPGGLDDRHLQDLRLTWVHSILGWAGMSLTFDDPDADLGPAYAAARHDLGEDDPAAWLRRAAGNP
;
A
#
# COMPACT_ATOMS: atom_id res chain seq x y z
N MET A 1 4.04 1.59 19.99
CA MET A 1 4.25 2.62 18.95
C MET A 1 3.53 3.92 19.32
N ALA A 2 3.95 4.57 20.41
CA ALA A 2 3.39 5.84 20.86
C ALA A 2 4.52 6.86 20.93
N GLY A 3 4.81 7.54 19.84
CA GLY A 3 5.85 8.56 19.77
C GLY A 3 6.11 9.13 18.38
N ARG A 4 5.53 8.58 17.34
CA ARG A 4 5.70 9.08 15.99
C ARG A 4 4.69 10.19 15.71
N TRP A 5 5.23 11.39 15.54
CA TRP A 5 4.61 12.54 14.89
C TRP A 5 3.34 13.09 15.58
N GLN A 6 3.49 13.73 16.73
CA GLN A 6 2.50 14.70 17.22
C GLN A 6 2.50 15.93 16.31
N ARG A 7 1.93 15.77 15.12
CA ARG A 7 1.66 16.89 14.22
C ARG A 7 0.31 17.51 14.61
N THR A 8 0.23 18.81 14.62
CA THR A 8 -1.04 19.51 14.76
C THR A 8 -1.74 19.53 13.38
N PRO A 9 -2.95 18.93 13.26
CA PRO A 9 -3.69 18.93 12.01
C PRO A 9 -4.14 20.34 11.63
N ASN A 10 -4.30 20.59 10.34
CA ASN A 10 -4.81 21.88 9.83
C ASN A 10 -6.34 21.93 9.88
N GLU A 11 -6.92 22.00 11.08
CA GLU A 11 -8.37 22.08 11.26
C GLU A 11 -8.97 23.38 10.68
N ALA A 12 -8.23 24.49 10.70
CA ALA A 12 -8.70 25.75 10.17
C ALA A 12 -8.92 25.67 8.66
N GLY A 13 -7.94 25.16 7.91
CA GLY A 13 -8.06 24.90 6.48
C GLY A 13 -9.14 23.89 6.14
N ALA A 14 -9.26 22.82 6.93
CA ALA A 14 -10.33 21.83 6.73
C ALA A 14 -11.72 22.45 6.89
N ARG A 15 -11.94 23.27 7.95
CA ARG A 15 -13.22 23.96 8.18
C ARG A 15 -13.55 24.99 7.11
N GLU A 16 -12.54 25.67 6.57
CA GLU A 16 -12.70 26.63 5.46
C GLU A 16 -13.18 25.90 4.20
N ILE A 17 -12.49 24.83 3.80
CA ILE A 17 -12.82 24.02 2.62
C ILE A 17 -14.24 23.48 2.73
N VAL A 18 -14.57 22.80 3.83
CA VAL A 18 -15.90 22.16 3.94
C VAL A 18 -17.03 23.17 4.02
N ARG A 19 -16.81 24.37 4.57
CA ARG A 19 -17.82 25.44 4.54
C ARG A 19 -18.01 26.03 3.15
N ALA A 20 -16.96 26.11 2.35
CA ALA A 20 -17.06 26.55 0.96
C ALA A 20 -17.83 25.54 0.10
N LEU A 21 -17.67 24.24 0.36
CA LEU A 21 -18.31 23.15 -0.39
C LEU A 21 -19.73 22.85 0.11
N TYR A 22 -19.98 23.01 1.42
CA TYR A 22 -21.22 22.59 2.09
C TYR A 22 -21.76 23.68 3.03
N GLY A 23 -23.03 24.04 2.84
CA GLY A 23 -23.67 25.07 3.68
C GLY A 23 -24.15 24.62 5.06
N ASP A 24 -24.17 23.31 5.32
CA ASP A 24 -24.82 22.71 6.48
C ASP A 24 -23.87 21.85 7.35
N VAL A 25 -22.61 22.23 7.42
CA VAL A 25 -21.59 21.54 8.23
C VAL A 25 -21.92 21.65 9.71
N LYS A 26 -22.02 20.52 10.39
CA LYS A 26 -22.23 20.41 11.83
C LYS A 26 -20.90 20.35 12.57
N ASP A 27 -20.02 19.42 12.15
CA ASP A 27 -18.74 19.19 12.81
C ASP A 27 -17.67 18.67 11.84
N VAL A 28 -16.40 18.92 12.20
CA VAL A 28 -15.20 18.47 11.50
C VAL A 28 -14.27 17.87 12.54
N GLU A 29 -14.18 16.55 12.55
CA GLU A 29 -13.42 15.75 13.52
C GLU A 29 -12.16 15.19 12.85
N TRP A 30 -11.00 15.41 13.46
CA TRP A 30 -9.74 14.87 12.95
C TRP A 30 -9.64 13.36 13.18
N ILE A 31 -9.21 12.65 12.13
CA ILE A 31 -8.85 11.23 12.18
C ILE A 31 -7.31 11.16 12.09
N PRO A 32 -6.61 10.63 13.12
CA PRO A 32 -5.17 10.51 13.08
C PRO A 32 -4.66 9.75 11.85
N SER A 33 -3.72 10.36 11.12
CA SER A 33 -3.07 9.80 9.92
C SER A 33 -1.67 10.37 9.80
N ASP A 34 -0.74 9.61 9.22
CA ASP A 34 0.67 9.98 9.12
C ASP A 34 0.96 10.83 7.87
N ASP A 35 0.26 10.57 6.76
CA ASP A 35 0.60 11.12 5.44
C ASP A 35 -0.23 12.32 4.99
N ALA A 36 -1.36 12.56 5.63
CA ALA A 36 -2.28 13.64 5.31
C ALA A 36 -3.07 14.06 6.56
N ASP A 37 -3.74 15.20 6.49
CA ASP A 37 -4.76 15.56 7.47
C ASP A 37 -6.10 14.97 7.02
N VAL A 38 -6.63 14.03 7.79
CA VAL A 38 -7.88 13.35 7.49
C VAL A 38 -8.95 13.80 8.48
N PHE A 39 -10.11 14.22 7.97
CA PHE A 39 -11.21 14.71 8.79
C PHE A 39 -12.52 14.02 8.43
N ARG A 40 -13.27 13.67 9.45
CA ARG A 40 -14.67 13.28 9.33
C ARG A 40 -15.55 14.52 9.37
N VAL A 41 -16.40 14.70 8.37
CA VAL A 41 -17.31 15.83 8.24
C VAL A 41 -18.75 15.35 8.46
N THR A 42 -19.44 15.94 9.43
CA THR A 42 -20.86 15.66 9.70
C THR A 42 -21.73 16.87 9.39
N PHE A 43 -23.03 16.67 9.18
CA PHE A 43 -23.96 17.68 8.68
C PHE A 43 -25.17 17.84 9.57
N THR A 44 -25.69 19.08 9.68
CA THR A 44 -26.91 19.40 10.43
C THR A 44 -28.18 18.84 9.76
N SER A 45 -28.16 18.67 8.45
CA SER A 45 -29.26 18.10 7.67
C SER A 45 -29.46 16.61 7.90
N GLY A 46 -28.55 15.94 8.62
CA GLY A 46 -28.57 14.50 8.80
C GLY A 46 -28.13 13.70 7.55
N ARG A 47 -27.62 14.38 6.49
CA ARG A 47 -27.01 13.68 5.39
C ARG A 47 -25.80 12.87 5.89
N ARG A 48 -25.45 11.85 5.14
CA ARG A 48 -24.33 10.99 5.44
C ARG A 48 -23.03 11.78 5.55
N ALA A 49 -22.19 11.41 6.53
CA ALA A 49 -20.88 12.00 6.73
C ALA A 49 -19.95 11.83 5.50
N ARG A 50 -18.96 12.68 5.43
CA ARG A 50 -17.90 12.69 4.41
C ARG A 50 -16.55 12.58 5.07
N VAL A 51 -15.57 12.17 4.28
CA VAL A 51 -14.16 12.21 4.67
C VAL A 51 -13.45 13.20 3.77
N LEU A 52 -12.86 14.22 4.37
CA LEU A 52 -11.93 15.16 3.73
C LEU A 52 -10.52 14.68 4.00
N LYS A 53 -9.72 14.46 2.95
CA LYS A 53 -8.28 14.26 3.03
C LYS A 53 -7.58 15.51 2.50
N LEU A 54 -6.79 16.15 3.36
CA LEU A 54 -6.10 17.40 3.08
C LEU A 54 -4.60 17.15 2.99
N GLY A 55 -3.97 17.63 1.93
CA GLY A 55 -2.53 17.51 1.72
C GLY A 55 -1.75 18.34 2.74
N ILE A 56 -0.60 17.83 3.14
CA ILE A 56 0.34 18.53 4.01
C ILE A 56 1.50 19.11 3.18
N SER A 57 2.03 20.23 3.64
CA SER A 57 3.16 20.89 2.97
C SER A 57 4.32 19.91 2.78
N GLY A 58 4.83 19.83 1.55
CA GLY A 58 5.95 18.98 1.18
C GLY A 58 5.62 17.51 0.92
N ASN A 59 4.36 17.08 1.14
CA ASN A 59 3.90 15.73 0.77
C ASN A 59 2.87 15.80 -0.38
N PRO A 60 3.24 15.43 -1.59
CA PRO A 60 2.36 15.51 -2.76
C PRO A 60 1.40 14.31 -2.91
N ALA A 61 1.19 13.47 -1.88
CA ALA A 61 0.36 12.27 -1.98
C ALA A 61 -1.08 12.61 -2.40
N VAL A 62 -1.73 13.55 -1.71
CA VAL A 62 -3.11 13.98 -2.03
C VAL A 62 -3.19 14.61 -3.43
N TRP A 63 -2.22 15.44 -3.80
CA TRP A 63 -2.15 16.01 -5.15
C TRP A 63 -2.08 14.94 -6.24
N ARG A 64 -1.32 13.85 -5.99
CA ARG A 64 -1.25 12.72 -6.93
C ARG A 64 -2.57 11.97 -7.00
N GLU A 65 -3.16 11.63 -5.85
CA GLU A 65 -4.45 10.94 -5.78
C GLU A 65 -5.52 11.68 -6.58
N VAL A 66 -5.62 13.02 -6.41
CA VAL A 66 -6.58 13.87 -7.13
C VAL A 66 -6.43 13.74 -8.66
N GLY A 67 -5.21 13.73 -9.17
CA GLY A 67 -4.98 13.57 -10.60
C GLY A 67 -5.14 12.13 -11.09
N ALA A 68 -4.67 11.17 -10.31
CA ALA A 68 -4.53 9.79 -10.76
C ALA A 68 -5.82 8.96 -10.66
N PHE A 69 -6.57 9.05 -9.56
CA PHE A 69 -7.69 8.13 -9.33
C PHE A 69 -8.81 8.22 -10.37
N PRO A 70 -9.23 9.43 -10.83
CA PRO A 70 -10.20 9.51 -11.93
C PRO A 70 -9.72 8.82 -13.20
N ALA A 71 -8.44 8.98 -13.56
CA ALA A 71 -7.85 8.33 -14.72
C ALA A 71 -7.75 6.81 -14.53
N MET A 72 -7.31 6.32 -13.37
CA MET A 72 -7.26 4.88 -13.06
C MET A 72 -8.65 4.25 -13.16
N ARG A 73 -9.68 4.92 -12.63
CA ARG A 73 -11.07 4.46 -12.75
C ARG A 73 -11.53 4.38 -14.21
N SER A 74 -11.20 5.37 -15.02
CA SER A 74 -11.52 5.37 -16.47
C SER A 74 -10.82 4.25 -17.23
N MET A 75 -9.67 3.80 -16.77
CA MET A 75 -8.89 2.67 -17.31
C MET A 75 -9.27 1.31 -16.70
N GLY A 76 -10.36 1.25 -15.90
CA GLY A 76 -10.92 0.00 -15.39
C GLY A 76 -10.45 -0.41 -13.99
N VAL A 77 -9.61 0.38 -13.30
CA VAL A 77 -9.26 0.19 -11.88
C VAL A 77 -10.26 0.96 -11.03
N ARG A 78 -11.41 0.34 -10.77
CA ARG A 78 -12.52 0.96 -10.01
C ARG A 78 -12.34 0.88 -8.50
N GLU A 79 -11.36 0.15 -8.06
CA GLU A 79 -11.03 -0.15 -6.66
C GLU A 79 -10.25 0.97 -5.97
N VAL A 80 -10.14 2.15 -6.58
CA VAL A 80 -9.66 3.38 -5.96
C VAL A 80 -10.81 4.30 -5.60
N LEU A 81 -10.58 5.26 -4.68
CA LEU A 81 -11.61 6.19 -4.20
C LEU A 81 -12.25 6.97 -5.35
N GLU A 82 -13.54 7.20 -5.23
CA GLU A 82 -14.30 8.13 -6.05
C GLU A 82 -14.47 9.43 -5.26
N PHE A 83 -14.12 10.55 -5.88
CA PHE A 83 -14.19 11.84 -5.24
C PHE A 83 -15.53 12.52 -5.52
N GLU A 84 -16.11 13.12 -4.47
CA GLU A 84 -17.26 14.02 -4.60
C GLU A 84 -16.79 15.42 -4.97
N TYR A 85 -15.68 15.86 -4.34
CA TYR A 85 -14.99 17.11 -4.61
C TYR A 85 -13.49 16.94 -4.51
N THR A 86 -12.77 17.79 -5.23
CA THR A 86 -11.30 17.89 -5.19
C THR A 86 -10.87 19.36 -5.12
N SER A 87 -9.59 19.61 -4.95
CA SER A 87 -9.03 20.96 -5.02
C SER A 87 -9.26 21.64 -6.38
N GLU A 88 -9.57 20.87 -7.44
CA GLU A 88 -9.91 21.43 -8.76
C GLU A 88 -11.32 22.06 -8.78
N ASP A 89 -12.22 21.63 -7.88
CA ASP A 89 -13.58 22.17 -7.74
C ASP A 89 -13.63 23.47 -6.90
N LEU A 90 -12.52 23.81 -6.22
CA LEU A 90 -12.41 25.05 -5.42
C LEU A 90 -11.18 25.86 -5.86
N PRO A 91 -11.27 26.58 -7.01
CA PRO A 91 -10.17 27.40 -7.52
C PRO A 91 -9.72 28.45 -6.49
N GLY A 92 -8.42 28.52 -6.24
CA GLY A 92 -7.82 29.43 -5.26
C GLY A 92 -7.62 28.81 -3.87
N SER A 93 -7.98 27.56 -3.66
CA SER A 93 -7.57 26.82 -2.48
C SER A 93 -6.03 26.73 -2.41
N GLU A 94 -5.48 27.02 -1.24
CA GLU A 94 -4.03 26.86 -0.98
C GLU A 94 -3.66 25.39 -0.72
N TYR A 95 -4.65 24.49 -0.68
CA TYR A 95 -4.47 23.08 -0.29
C TYR A 95 -4.89 22.14 -1.40
N ASP A 96 -4.11 21.09 -1.59
CA ASP A 96 -4.58 19.90 -2.29
C ASP A 96 -5.51 19.12 -1.38
N PHE A 97 -6.71 18.80 -1.85
CA PHE A 97 -7.66 18.01 -1.07
C PHE A 97 -8.56 17.18 -1.97
N HIS A 98 -9.17 16.16 -1.36
CA HIS A 98 -10.34 15.50 -1.91
C HIS A 98 -11.36 15.18 -0.82
N VAL A 99 -12.61 15.10 -1.23
CA VAL A 99 -13.74 14.68 -0.37
C VAL A 99 -14.36 13.42 -0.94
N THR A 100 -14.59 12.45 -0.07
CA THR A 100 -15.25 11.19 -0.41
C THR A 100 -16.43 10.93 0.49
N ALA A 101 -17.34 10.04 0.06
CA ALA A 101 -18.33 9.49 0.97
C ALA A 101 -17.62 8.81 2.16
N GLU A 102 -18.20 8.93 3.36
CA GLU A 102 -17.70 8.17 4.50
C GLU A 102 -17.76 6.68 4.18
N LEU A 103 -16.59 6.08 4.18
CA LEU A 103 -16.47 4.64 4.13
C LEU A 103 -16.70 4.12 5.53
N THR A 104 -17.44 3.05 5.69
CA THR A 104 -17.65 2.45 7.00
C THR A 104 -16.29 2.22 7.65
N PRO A 105 -16.02 2.74 8.88
CA PRO A 105 -14.76 2.47 9.53
C PRO A 105 -14.60 0.96 9.58
N PRO A 106 -13.56 0.42 9.01
CA PRO A 106 -13.41 -1.00 8.96
C PRO A 106 -13.04 -1.50 10.35
N PRO A 107 -13.37 -2.71 10.67
CA PRO A 107 -12.30 -3.54 11.15
C PRO A 107 -11.26 -3.48 10.03
N ARG A 108 -9.99 -3.18 10.33
CA ARG A 108 -8.91 -3.12 9.34
C ARG A 108 -9.11 -4.24 8.32
N ALA A 109 -8.85 -4.01 7.05
CA ALA A 109 -9.21 -4.98 6.01
C ALA A 109 -8.73 -6.40 6.31
N ASN A 110 -7.55 -6.53 6.94
CA ASN A 110 -7.04 -7.80 7.45
C ASN A 110 -8.00 -8.45 8.49
N GLN A 111 -8.63 -7.69 9.39
CA GLN A 111 -9.60 -8.25 10.35
C GLN A 111 -10.90 -8.65 9.67
N ALA A 112 -11.35 -7.91 8.66
CA ALA A 112 -12.52 -8.30 7.86
C ALA A 112 -12.25 -9.57 7.07
N MET A 113 -11.06 -9.71 6.50
CA MET A 113 -10.62 -10.91 5.78
C MET A 113 -10.45 -12.10 6.73
N ALA A 114 -9.88 -11.90 7.93
CA ALA A 114 -9.77 -12.95 8.95
C ALA A 114 -11.14 -13.49 9.38
N ARG A 115 -12.11 -12.60 9.60
CA ARG A 115 -13.49 -13.02 9.91
C ARG A 115 -14.12 -13.78 8.74
N MET A 116 -13.97 -13.27 7.53
CA MET A 116 -14.48 -13.95 6.33
C MET A 116 -13.84 -15.32 6.17
N TRP A 117 -12.55 -15.48 6.43
CA TRP A 117 -11.87 -16.78 6.40
C TRP A 117 -12.40 -17.75 7.46
N ALA A 118 -12.72 -17.24 8.64
CA ALA A 118 -13.32 -18.05 9.70
C ALA A 118 -14.75 -18.49 9.38
N ASP A 119 -15.56 -17.56 8.84
CA ASP A 119 -17.01 -17.71 8.71
C ASP A 119 -17.45 -18.19 7.31
N ASP A 120 -16.72 -17.83 6.24
CA ASP A 120 -17.08 -18.10 4.84
C ASP A 120 -15.82 -18.23 3.97
N ARG A 121 -15.14 -19.37 4.08
CA ARG A 121 -13.91 -19.67 3.33
C ARG A 121 -14.06 -19.54 1.81
N PRO A 122 -15.13 -20.04 1.16
CA PRO A 122 -15.31 -19.86 -0.27
C PRO A 122 -15.26 -18.41 -0.70
N ARG A 123 -15.94 -17.53 0.03
CA ARG A 123 -15.96 -16.09 -0.24
C ARG A 123 -14.59 -15.43 -0.01
N ALA A 124 -13.83 -15.89 0.98
CA ALA A 124 -12.47 -15.41 1.20
C ALA A 124 -11.54 -15.78 0.03
N VAL A 125 -11.68 -16.98 -0.53
CA VAL A 125 -10.95 -17.43 -1.73
C VAL A 125 -11.34 -16.62 -2.96
N GLU A 126 -12.64 -16.36 -3.18
CA GLU A 126 -13.12 -15.47 -4.25
C GLU A 126 -12.54 -14.07 -4.12
N LEU A 127 -12.50 -13.53 -2.90
CA LEU A 127 -11.91 -12.22 -2.62
C LEU A 127 -10.41 -12.20 -2.91
N ALA A 128 -9.68 -13.25 -2.55
CA ALA A 128 -8.26 -13.35 -2.87
C ALA A 128 -8.01 -13.37 -4.38
N ARG A 129 -8.84 -14.08 -5.16
CA ARG A 129 -8.77 -14.08 -6.63
C ARG A 129 -9.09 -12.72 -7.22
N TRP A 130 -10.15 -12.07 -6.73
CA TRP A 130 -10.48 -10.70 -7.11
C TRP A 130 -9.32 -9.73 -6.82
N PHE A 131 -8.66 -9.90 -5.68
CA PHE A 131 -7.54 -9.06 -5.29
C PHE A 131 -6.33 -9.25 -6.22
N GLY A 132 -6.07 -10.50 -6.64
CA GLY A 132 -5.09 -10.81 -7.68
C GLY A 132 -5.42 -10.12 -9.02
N ASP A 133 -6.66 -10.23 -9.49
CA ASP A 133 -7.10 -9.56 -10.73
C ASP A 133 -6.99 -8.02 -10.63
N CYS A 134 -7.37 -7.45 -9.49
CA CYS A 134 -7.20 -6.02 -9.23
C CYS A 134 -5.71 -5.62 -9.30
N THR A 135 -4.84 -6.37 -8.65
CA THR A 135 -3.38 -6.15 -8.68
C THR A 135 -2.83 -6.20 -10.10
N ARG A 136 -3.23 -7.20 -10.90
CA ARG A 136 -2.85 -7.33 -12.31
C ARG A 136 -3.29 -6.11 -13.13
N ARG A 137 -4.53 -5.63 -12.93
CA ARG A 137 -5.03 -4.43 -13.64
C ARG A 137 -4.25 -3.19 -13.26
N VAL A 138 -3.91 -3.03 -11.98
CA VAL A 138 -3.07 -1.93 -11.49
C VAL A 138 -1.69 -2.00 -12.12
N GLU A 139 -1.00 -3.15 -12.02
CA GLU A 139 0.36 -3.31 -12.58
C GLU A 139 0.41 -3.14 -14.10
N GLY A 140 -0.70 -3.40 -14.78
CA GLY A 140 -0.84 -3.26 -16.23
C GLY A 140 -1.08 -1.82 -16.73
N LEU A 141 -1.25 -0.84 -15.84
CA LEU A 141 -1.43 0.55 -16.25
C LEU A 141 -0.13 1.12 -16.82
N ASP A 142 -0.24 1.87 -17.92
CA ASP A 142 0.85 2.73 -18.38
C ASP A 142 0.92 4.00 -17.51
N TRP A 143 1.96 4.12 -16.71
CA TRP A 143 2.16 5.26 -15.82
C TRP A 143 2.12 6.61 -16.56
N ARG A 144 2.47 6.66 -17.86
CA ARG A 144 2.43 7.88 -18.69
C ARG A 144 1.00 8.36 -18.95
N SER A 145 0.05 7.44 -18.89
CA SER A 145 -1.37 7.72 -19.08
C SER A 145 -2.08 8.10 -17.78
N VAL A 146 -1.38 8.00 -16.64
CA VAL A 146 -1.94 8.36 -15.33
C VAL A 146 -1.42 9.74 -14.92
N PRO A 147 -2.26 10.78 -14.86
CA PRO A 147 -1.84 12.12 -14.47
C PRO A 147 -1.18 12.14 -13.10
N ARG A 148 -0.13 12.96 -12.96
CA ARG A 148 0.60 13.17 -11.71
C ARG A 148 1.28 11.91 -11.14
N ALA A 149 1.30 10.80 -11.88
CA ALA A 149 2.05 9.61 -11.50
C ALA A 149 3.57 9.91 -11.46
N ASN A 150 4.27 9.25 -10.54
CA ASN A 150 5.72 9.33 -10.50
C ASN A 150 6.32 8.72 -11.77
N SER A 151 7.30 9.40 -12.35
CA SER A 151 8.13 8.82 -13.41
C SER A 151 9.06 7.73 -12.85
N PRO A 152 9.65 6.88 -13.72
CA PRO A 152 10.67 5.91 -13.32
C PRO A 152 11.81 6.54 -12.51
N GLU A 153 12.32 7.67 -12.94
CA GLU A 153 13.44 8.35 -12.28
C GLU A 153 13.06 8.80 -10.87
N ARG A 154 11.85 9.34 -10.73
CA ARG A 154 11.33 9.78 -9.43
C ARG A 154 11.10 8.60 -8.49
N THR A 155 10.56 7.51 -8.99
CA THR A 155 10.39 6.28 -8.21
C THR A 155 11.74 5.73 -7.73
N ILE A 156 12.74 5.67 -8.61
CA ILE A 156 14.09 5.21 -8.27
C ILE A 156 14.71 6.13 -7.20
N GLU A 157 14.57 7.45 -7.36
CA GLU A 157 15.06 8.43 -6.38
C GLU A 157 14.41 8.20 -5.01
N MET A 158 13.07 8.10 -4.97
CA MET A 158 12.31 7.90 -3.73
C MET A 158 12.65 6.56 -3.07
N ALA A 159 12.67 5.48 -3.83
CA ALA A 159 13.03 4.16 -3.32
C ALA A 159 14.47 4.13 -2.79
N THR A 160 15.41 4.74 -3.52
CA THR A 160 16.82 4.84 -3.07
C THR A 160 16.91 5.66 -1.78
N ARG A 161 16.24 6.81 -1.72
CA ARG A 161 16.26 7.69 -0.54
C ARG A 161 15.63 7.02 0.68
N TRP A 162 14.54 6.27 0.48
CA TRP A 162 13.81 5.60 1.56
C TRP A 162 14.55 4.36 2.07
N TRP A 163 14.93 3.43 1.19
CA TRP A 163 15.50 2.14 1.59
C TRP A 163 16.97 2.18 1.98
N ARG A 164 17.74 3.13 1.44
CA ARG A 164 19.18 3.21 1.68
C ARG A 164 19.57 3.24 3.16
N PRO A 165 18.99 4.11 4.02
CA PRO A 165 19.35 4.15 5.43
C PRO A 165 19.11 2.82 6.15
N HIS A 166 18.00 2.15 5.82
CA HIS A 166 17.62 0.88 6.43
C HIS A 166 18.59 -0.24 6.05
N TYR A 167 18.97 -0.29 4.79
CA TYR A 167 19.97 -1.26 4.32
C TYR A 167 21.38 -0.93 4.82
N ASP A 168 21.76 0.34 4.89
CA ASP A 168 23.06 0.74 5.43
C ASP A 168 23.16 0.31 6.90
N ASN A 169 22.13 0.47 7.72
CA ASN A 169 22.06 -0.02 9.10
C ASN A 169 22.14 -1.56 9.16
N LEU A 170 21.42 -2.25 8.29
CA LEU A 170 21.41 -3.71 8.25
C LEU A 170 22.81 -4.28 7.93
N VAL A 171 23.49 -3.74 6.91
CA VAL A 171 24.83 -4.24 6.49
C VAL A 171 25.96 -3.77 7.39
N ALA A 172 25.77 -2.73 8.19
CA ALA A 172 26.74 -2.24 9.17
C ALA A 172 26.86 -3.16 10.39
N ARG A 173 25.88 -4.01 10.64
CA ARG A 173 25.92 -4.93 11.78
C ARG A 173 27.06 -5.94 11.67
N PRO A 174 27.79 -6.21 12.76
CA PRO A 174 28.85 -7.22 12.76
C PRO A 174 28.37 -8.63 12.43
N ASP A 175 27.15 -8.95 12.85
CA ASP A 175 26.47 -10.25 12.66
C ASP A 175 25.73 -10.38 11.30
N CYS A 176 25.77 -9.34 10.45
CA CYS A 176 25.14 -9.38 9.13
C CYS A 176 25.77 -10.45 8.24
N PRO A 177 25.01 -11.46 7.78
CA PRO A 177 25.53 -12.51 6.92
C PRO A 177 26.04 -11.97 5.59
N ARG A 178 27.09 -12.60 5.04
CA ARG A 178 27.67 -12.19 3.74
C ARG A 178 26.62 -12.18 2.62
N TRP A 179 25.77 -13.20 2.57
CA TRP A 179 24.73 -13.28 1.54
C TRP A 179 23.70 -12.14 1.58
N VAL A 180 23.43 -11.57 2.77
CA VAL A 180 22.57 -10.38 2.92
C VAL A 180 23.20 -9.18 2.24
N ARG A 181 24.50 -8.98 2.39
CA ARG A 181 25.23 -7.89 1.70
C ARG A 181 25.17 -8.05 0.19
N GLU A 182 25.41 -9.26 -0.32
CA GLU A 182 25.29 -9.60 -1.74
C GLU A 182 23.86 -9.41 -2.25
N PHE A 183 22.85 -9.74 -1.44
CA PHE A 183 21.44 -9.54 -1.77
C PHE A 183 21.08 -8.04 -1.83
N VAL A 184 21.55 -7.23 -0.87
CA VAL A 184 21.32 -5.78 -0.87
C VAL A 184 21.87 -5.13 -2.15
N ASP A 185 23.02 -5.58 -2.65
CA ASP A 185 23.54 -5.08 -3.91
C ASP A 185 22.63 -5.47 -5.10
N ARG A 186 22.08 -6.69 -5.12
CA ARG A 186 21.08 -7.12 -6.12
C ARG A 186 19.80 -6.27 -6.05
N VAL A 187 19.32 -5.95 -4.84
CA VAL A 187 18.15 -5.06 -4.66
C VAL A 187 18.44 -3.66 -5.17
N ARG A 188 19.62 -3.13 -4.89
CA ARG A 188 20.05 -1.81 -5.42
C ARG A 188 20.06 -1.78 -6.95
N GLU A 189 20.48 -2.86 -7.59
CA GLU A 189 20.39 -3.01 -9.04
C GLU A 189 18.94 -3.12 -9.51
N HIS A 190 18.12 -3.91 -8.82
CA HIS A 190 16.71 -4.09 -9.16
C HIS A 190 15.91 -2.77 -9.09
N ILE A 191 16.11 -1.98 -8.04
CA ILE A 191 15.48 -0.67 -7.87
C ILE A 191 15.89 0.31 -8.99
N ARG A 192 17.11 0.18 -9.53
CA ARG A 192 17.62 1.02 -10.62
C ARG A 192 17.17 0.59 -12.00
N ARG A 193 16.60 -0.60 -12.16
CA ARG A 193 16.04 -1.02 -13.44
C ARG A 193 14.87 -0.11 -13.80
N PRO A 194 14.70 0.21 -15.10
CA PRO A 194 13.53 0.96 -15.53
C PRO A 194 12.25 0.26 -15.05
N PRO A 195 11.40 0.93 -14.27
CA PRO A 195 10.14 0.36 -13.87
C PRO A 195 9.29 0.00 -15.08
N THR A 196 8.75 -1.21 -15.10
CA THR A 196 7.91 -1.72 -16.19
C THR A 196 6.46 -1.92 -15.76
N SER A 197 6.15 -1.63 -14.52
CA SER A 197 4.86 -1.82 -13.87
C SER A 197 4.34 -0.49 -13.32
N PHE A 198 3.10 -0.48 -12.95
CA PHE A 198 2.48 0.63 -12.20
C PHE A 198 2.18 0.15 -10.78
N GLY A 199 2.27 1.05 -9.80
CA GLY A 199 2.01 0.69 -8.41
C GLY A 199 2.15 1.86 -7.45
N GLY A 200 2.57 1.55 -6.23
CA GLY A 200 2.77 2.54 -5.16
C GLY A 200 1.69 2.52 -4.09
N TRP A 201 0.82 1.50 -4.09
CA TRP A 201 -0.12 1.24 -3.03
C TRP A 201 0.60 0.74 -1.77
N GLY A 202 0.22 1.31 -0.60
CA GLY A 202 0.85 1.06 0.69
C GLY A 202 0.33 -0.17 1.46
N GLY A 203 -0.66 -0.90 0.92
CA GLY A 203 -1.18 -2.11 1.54
C GLY A 203 -2.46 -1.90 2.36
N GLU A 204 -3.10 -0.74 2.30
CA GLU A 204 -4.33 -0.47 3.05
C GLU A 204 -5.59 -0.67 2.20
N LEU A 205 -6.54 -1.45 2.74
CA LEU A 205 -7.85 -1.70 2.14
C LEU A 205 -8.95 -1.09 3.01
N LEU A 206 -9.93 -0.45 2.37
CA LEU A 206 -11.20 -0.08 3.01
C LEU A 206 -12.34 -0.89 2.41
N ARG A 207 -13.38 -1.11 3.20
CA ARG A 207 -14.61 -1.73 2.74
C ARG A 207 -15.64 -0.65 2.45
N ALA A 208 -16.11 -0.60 1.21
CA ALA A 208 -17.26 0.24 0.83
C ALA A 208 -18.56 -0.33 1.41
N GLN A 209 -19.62 0.49 1.41
CA GLN A 209 -20.91 0.09 2.00
C GLN A 209 -21.62 -1.02 1.22
N ASP A 210 -21.39 -1.10 -0.08
CA ASP A 210 -21.88 -2.19 -0.93
C ASP A 210 -21.14 -3.52 -0.68
N GLY A 211 -20.13 -3.47 0.23
CA GLY A 211 -19.30 -4.63 0.56
C GLY A 211 -18.08 -4.80 -0.33
N SER A 212 -17.89 -3.96 -1.35
CA SER A 212 -16.67 -3.93 -2.17
C SER A 212 -15.47 -3.43 -1.37
N PHE A 213 -14.27 -3.72 -1.85
CA PHE A 213 -13.03 -3.26 -1.25
C PHE A 213 -12.40 -2.17 -2.12
N LEU A 214 -11.79 -1.19 -1.44
CA LEU A 214 -11.08 -0.08 -2.05
C LEU A 214 -9.63 -0.08 -1.60
N LEU A 215 -8.73 0.13 -2.53
CA LEU A 215 -7.31 0.34 -2.28
C LEU A 215 -7.11 1.80 -1.88
N ILE A 216 -6.63 2.03 -0.69
CA ILE A 216 -6.29 3.36 -0.18
C ILE A 216 -4.82 3.42 0.21
N ASP A 217 -4.33 4.62 0.50
CA ASP A 217 -2.94 4.88 0.85
C ASP A 217 -1.95 4.54 -0.28
N TRP A 218 -1.71 5.55 -1.13
CA TRP A 218 -0.83 5.45 -2.29
C TRP A 218 0.38 6.39 -2.17
N PRO A 219 1.31 6.14 -1.23
CA PRO A 219 2.40 7.07 -0.93
C PRO A 219 3.34 7.32 -2.12
N SER A 220 3.48 6.36 -3.03
CA SER A 220 4.43 6.43 -4.15
C SER A 220 3.81 6.13 -5.51
N LEU A 221 2.52 6.45 -5.67
CA LEU A 221 1.74 6.20 -6.89
C LEU A 221 2.50 6.57 -8.17
N GLY A 222 2.70 5.60 -9.07
CA GLY A 222 3.38 5.80 -10.35
C GLY A 222 4.07 4.57 -10.91
N ALA A 223 5.12 4.80 -11.70
CA ALA A 223 5.96 3.73 -12.20
C ALA A 223 6.57 2.94 -11.03
N ALA A 224 6.55 1.62 -11.10
CA ALA A 224 6.96 0.75 -10.01
C ALA A 224 7.84 -0.41 -10.50
N PRO A 225 8.70 -0.97 -9.65
CA PRO A 225 9.41 -2.20 -9.96
C PRO A 225 8.43 -3.35 -10.28
N PRO A 226 8.82 -4.30 -11.14
CA PRO A 226 8.00 -5.46 -11.45
C PRO A 226 7.57 -6.20 -10.17
N CYS A 227 6.33 -6.67 -10.13
CA CYS A 227 5.74 -7.45 -9.03
C CYS A 227 5.70 -6.75 -7.65
N SER A 228 6.01 -5.44 -7.58
CA SER A 228 6.00 -4.73 -6.30
C SER A 228 4.60 -4.65 -5.71
N GLN A 229 3.61 -4.48 -6.55
CA GLN A 229 2.22 -4.41 -6.12
C GLN A 229 1.70 -5.79 -5.70
N ALA A 230 2.08 -6.85 -6.43
CA ALA A 230 1.77 -8.22 -6.07
C ALA A 230 2.40 -8.62 -4.74
N ALA A 231 3.66 -8.26 -4.48
CA ALA A 231 4.32 -8.52 -3.20
C ALA A 231 3.60 -7.82 -2.04
N THR A 232 3.19 -6.56 -2.19
CA THR A 232 2.41 -5.84 -1.18
C THR A 232 1.04 -6.49 -0.96
N ALA A 233 0.35 -6.90 -2.02
CA ALA A 233 -0.95 -7.55 -1.92
C ALA A 233 -0.85 -8.91 -1.20
N LEU A 234 0.16 -9.70 -1.50
CA LEU A 234 0.44 -10.96 -0.81
C LEU A 234 0.76 -10.74 0.67
N GLU A 235 1.55 -9.72 1.00
CA GLU A 235 1.82 -9.36 2.39
C GLU A 235 0.52 -9.06 3.15
N VAL A 236 -0.41 -8.32 2.55
CA VAL A 236 -1.73 -8.05 3.14
C VAL A 236 -2.52 -9.35 3.34
N LEU A 237 -2.55 -10.25 2.36
CA LEU A 237 -3.24 -11.54 2.47
C LEU A 237 -2.65 -12.41 3.58
N LEU A 238 -1.34 -12.41 3.76
CA LEU A 238 -0.67 -13.23 4.74
C LEU A 238 -0.78 -12.69 6.18
N ARG A 239 -0.94 -11.38 6.33
CA ARG A 239 -1.06 -10.73 7.66
C ARG A 239 -2.33 -11.06 8.43
N PHE A 240 -3.35 -11.63 7.83
CA PHE A 240 -4.56 -11.95 8.60
C PHE A 240 -4.58 -13.31 9.27
N GLY A 241 -3.45 -14.03 9.26
CA GLY A 241 -3.22 -15.14 10.19
C GLY A 241 -4.06 -16.38 9.92
N ALA A 242 -4.34 -16.71 8.66
CA ALA A 242 -4.91 -18.00 8.30
C ALA A 242 -3.93 -19.11 8.68
N ALA A 243 -4.40 -20.14 9.39
CA ALA A 243 -3.57 -21.28 9.76
C ALA A 243 -3.02 -22.04 8.53
N ASP A 244 -3.75 -22.02 7.42
CA ASP A 244 -3.31 -22.49 6.10
C ASP A 244 -3.73 -21.44 5.04
N PRO A 245 -2.84 -20.55 4.63
CA PRO A 245 -3.12 -19.52 3.63
C PRO A 245 -3.05 -20.03 2.18
N THR A 246 -2.66 -21.29 1.96
CA THR A 246 -2.44 -21.85 0.63
C THR A 246 -3.59 -21.58 -0.34
N PRO A 247 -4.87 -21.83 0.01
CA PRO A 247 -5.97 -21.59 -0.93
C PRO A 247 -6.15 -20.11 -1.30
N LEU A 248 -5.75 -19.20 -0.40
CA LEU A 248 -5.83 -17.76 -0.64
C LEU A 248 -4.73 -17.30 -1.59
N VAL A 249 -3.52 -17.83 -1.38
CA VAL A 249 -2.36 -17.52 -2.22
C VAL A 249 -2.58 -18.08 -3.64
N GLU A 250 -3.04 -19.32 -3.75
CA GLU A 250 -3.35 -19.94 -5.05
C GLU A 250 -4.42 -19.13 -5.79
N ALA A 251 -5.50 -18.76 -5.11
CA ALA A 251 -6.54 -17.95 -5.71
C ALA A 251 -6.05 -16.54 -6.11
N PHE A 252 -5.18 -15.93 -5.30
CA PHE A 252 -4.54 -14.66 -5.66
C PHE A 252 -3.69 -14.80 -6.92
N VAL A 253 -2.84 -15.82 -6.99
CA VAL A 253 -1.98 -16.08 -8.14
C VAL A 253 -2.82 -16.37 -9.39
N ASP A 254 -3.90 -17.14 -9.28
CA ASP A 254 -4.85 -17.38 -10.39
C ASP A 254 -5.44 -16.06 -10.94
N GLY A 255 -5.76 -15.11 -10.07
CA GLY A 255 -6.27 -13.80 -10.48
C GLY A 255 -5.20 -12.89 -11.07
N TRP A 256 -4.02 -12.89 -10.45
CA TRP A 256 -2.90 -12.02 -10.84
C TRP A 256 -2.18 -12.51 -12.09
N ALA A 257 -1.91 -13.80 -12.18
CA ALA A 257 -1.20 -14.44 -13.30
C ALA A 257 -2.01 -15.60 -13.88
N PRO A 258 -3.17 -15.34 -14.54
CA PRO A 258 -4.08 -16.39 -15.01
C PRO A 258 -3.46 -17.31 -16.07
N GLY A 259 -2.33 -16.94 -16.66
CA GLY A 259 -1.53 -17.77 -17.57
C GLY A 259 -0.44 -18.59 -16.88
N GLY A 260 -0.40 -18.54 -15.55
CA GLY A 260 0.68 -19.12 -14.74
C GLY A 260 1.85 -18.15 -14.54
N LEU A 261 2.71 -18.47 -13.57
CA LEU A 261 3.94 -17.73 -13.29
C LEU A 261 5.07 -18.28 -14.17
N ASP A 262 5.67 -17.43 -14.99
CA ASP A 262 6.94 -17.75 -15.63
C ASP A 262 8.13 -17.49 -14.69
N ASP A 263 9.30 -18.01 -15.05
CA ASP A 263 10.52 -17.89 -14.24
C ASP A 263 10.90 -16.44 -13.93
N ARG A 264 10.61 -15.52 -14.85
CA ARG A 264 10.90 -14.09 -14.67
C ARG A 264 9.99 -13.47 -13.63
N HIS A 265 8.68 -13.69 -13.74
CA HIS A 265 7.71 -13.22 -12.72
C HIS A 265 8.04 -13.79 -11.34
N LEU A 266 8.40 -15.07 -11.29
CA LEU A 266 8.80 -15.71 -10.05
C LEU A 266 10.06 -15.09 -9.44
N GLN A 267 11.10 -14.83 -10.24
CA GLN A 267 12.32 -14.18 -9.78
C GLN A 267 12.07 -12.75 -9.29
N ASP A 268 11.31 -11.95 -10.04
CA ASP A 268 11.00 -10.57 -9.68
C ASP A 268 10.13 -10.51 -8.41
N LEU A 269 9.15 -11.40 -8.27
CA LEU A 269 8.31 -11.49 -7.08
C LEU A 269 9.13 -11.88 -5.84
N ARG A 270 10.00 -12.88 -5.95
CA ARG A 270 10.89 -13.28 -4.84
C ARG A 270 11.83 -12.16 -4.42
N LEU A 271 12.45 -11.50 -5.40
CA LEU A 271 13.38 -10.41 -5.11
C LEU A 271 12.66 -9.29 -4.33
N THR A 272 11.45 -8.94 -4.77
CA THR A 272 10.64 -7.92 -4.14
C THR A 272 10.14 -8.36 -2.75
N TRP A 273 9.76 -9.62 -2.61
CA TRP A 273 9.33 -10.19 -1.34
C TRP A 273 10.46 -10.19 -0.30
N VAL A 274 11.63 -10.74 -0.64
CA VAL A 274 12.79 -10.78 0.25
C VAL A 274 13.29 -9.36 0.54
N HIS A 275 13.16 -8.45 -0.43
CA HIS A 275 13.37 -7.02 -0.21
C HIS A 275 12.46 -6.48 0.89
N SER A 276 11.17 -6.84 0.90
CA SER A 276 10.25 -6.41 1.96
C SER A 276 10.67 -6.95 3.33
N ILE A 277 10.99 -8.25 3.46
CA ILE A 277 11.42 -8.85 4.72
C ILE A 277 12.65 -8.13 5.30
N LEU A 278 13.70 -8.00 4.48
CA LEU A 278 14.95 -7.37 4.92
C LEU A 278 14.81 -5.85 5.11
N GLY A 279 13.96 -5.21 4.30
CA GLY A 279 13.64 -3.80 4.46
C GLY A 279 12.94 -3.51 5.78
N TRP A 280 11.94 -4.31 6.14
CA TRP A 280 11.27 -4.21 7.45
C TRP A 280 12.22 -4.49 8.61
N ALA A 281 13.10 -5.48 8.49
CA ALA A 281 14.13 -5.74 9.49
C ALA A 281 15.07 -4.53 9.67
N GLY A 282 15.52 -3.91 8.57
CA GLY A 282 16.32 -2.69 8.61
C GLY A 282 15.56 -1.47 9.15
N MET A 283 14.26 -1.37 8.90
CA MET A 283 13.40 -0.33 9.49
C MET A 283 13.27 -0.51 11.00
N SER A 284 13.09 -1.73 11.48
CA SER A 284 13.03 -2.02 12.92
C SER A 284 14.30 -1.58 13.62
N LEU A 285 15.47 -1.86 13.08
CA LEU A 285 16.74 -1.37 13.59
C LEU A 285 16.82 0.17 13.64
N THR A 286 16.22 0.82 12.66
CA THR A 286 16.30 2.29 12.54
C THR A 286 15.38 3.00 13.53
N PHE A 287 14.19 2.44 13.76
CA PHE A 287 13.10 3.17 14.42
C PHE A 287 12.62 2.55 15.73
N ASP A 288 12.76 1.24 15.90
CA ASP A 288 12.13 0.55 17.03
C ASP A 288 13.16 0.01 18.02
N ASP A 289 14.09 -0.82 17.56
CA ASP A 289 15.09 -1.48 18.42
C ASP A 289 16.42 -1.69 17.65
N PRO A 290 17.45 -0.89 17.93
CA PRO A 290 18.75 -1.02 17.27
C PRO A 290 19.47 -2.35 17.59
N ASP A 291 19.07 -3.02 18.67
CA ASP A 291 19.65 -4.29 19.14
C ASP A 291 18.77 -5.52 18.77
N ALA A 292 17.72 -5.32 17.94
CA ALA A 292 16.82 -6.40 17.56
C ALA A 292 17.58 -7.63 17.04
N ASP A 293 17.12 -8.82 17.46
CA ASP A 293 17.58 -10.09 16.88
C ASP A 293 17.01 -10.26 15.45
N LEU A 294 17.90 -10.19 14.47
CA LEU A 294 17.55 -10.36 13.06
C LEU A 294 17.72 -11.80 12.56
N GLY A 295 18.14 -12.73 13.40
CA GLY A 295 18.30 -14.13 13.03
C GLY A 295 17.05 -14.74 12.36
N PRO A 296 15.85 -14.55 12.91
CA PRO A 296 14.61 -15.04 12.29
C PRO A 296 14.36 -14.44 10.90
N ALA A 297 14.55 -13.11 10.73
CA ALA A 297 14.37 -12.45 9.44
C ALA A 297 15.39 -12.93 8.40
N TYR A 298 16.65 -13.12 8.79
CA TYR A 298 17.68 -13.65 7.93
C TYR A 298 17.38 -15.11 7.53
N ALA A 299 16.90 -15.93 8.45
CA ALA A 299 16.54 -17.32 8.18
C ALA A 299 15.38 -17.40 7.18
N ALA A 300 14.32 -16.64 7.40
CA ALA A 300 13.16 -16.55 6.51
C ALA A 300 13.58 -16.08 5.11
N ALA A 301 14.28 -14.96 5.01
CA ALA A 301 14.74 -14.43 3.74
C ALA A 301 15.67 -15.39 2.98
N ARG A 302 16.58 -16.08 3.70
CA ARG A 302 17.49 -17.08 3.09
C ARG A 302 16.74 -18.27 2.54
N HIS A 303 15.77 -18.77 3.32
CA HIS A 303 14.93 -19.87 2.92
C HIS A 303 14.14 -19.52 1.64
N ASP A 304 13.47 -18.36 1.64
CA ASP A 304 12.64 -17.92 0.53
C ASP A 304 13.43 -17.70 -0.76
N LEU A 305 14.69 -17.29 -0.66
CA LEU A 305 15.60 -17.18 -1.83
C LEU A 305 15.96 -18.53 -2.46
N GLY A 306 15.94 -19.62 -1.67
CA GLY A 306 16.33 -20.96 -2.13
C GLY A 306 15.18 -21.83 -2.61
N GLU A 307 13.92 -21.38 -2.48
CA GLU A 307 12.76 -22.20 -2.83
C GLU A 307 12.37 -22.08 -4.30
N ASP A 308 12.19 -23.22 -4.96
CA ASP A 308 11.81 -23.27 -6.38
C ASP A 308 10.30 -23.31 -6.59
N ASP A 309 9.53 -23.78 -5.60
CA ASP A 309 8.07 -23.77 -5.64
C ASP A 309 7.50 -22.48 -5.05
N PRO A 310 6.85 -21.61 -5.86
CA PRO A 310 6.23 -20.39 -5.38
C PRO A 310 5.15 -20.61 -4.32
N ALA A 311 4.36 -21.64 -4.48
CA ALA A 311 3.29 -21.96 -3.54
C ALA A 311 3.84 -22.44 -2.20
N ALA A 312 4.90 -23.26 -2.20
CA ALA A 312 5.58 -23.69 -0.99
C ALA A 312 6.27 -22.51 -0.28
N TRP A 313 6.88 -21.63 -1.04
CA TRP A 313 7.50 -20.41 -0.54
C TRP A 313 6.47 -19.48 0.15
N LEU A 314 5.33 -19.22 -0.49
CA LEU A 314 4.27 -18.39 0.06
C LEU A 314 3.59 -19.03 1.29
N ARG A 315 3.44 -20.36 1.32
CA ARG A 315 2.90 -21.08 2.48
C ARG A 315 3.75 -20.90 3.73
N ARG A 316 5.06 -20.87 3.59
CA ARG A 316 5.97 -20.70 4.72
C ARG A 316 6.02 -19.27 5.23
N ALA A 317 6.00 -18.29 4.34
CA ALA A 317 5.93 -16.88 4.72
C ALA A 317 4.71 -16.59 5.60
N ALA A 318 3.61 -17.34 5.42
CA ALA A 318 2.40 -17.25 6.22
C ALA A 318 2.47 -17.96 7.58
N GLY A 319 3.29 -18.98 7.72
CA GLY A 319 3.41 -19.77 8.95
C GLY A 319 4.46 -19.30 9.95
N ASN A 320 5.25 -18.29 9.61
CA ASN A 320 6.24 -17.69 10.51
C ASN A 320 5.78 -16.29 10.93
N PRO A 321 5.41 -16.08 12.23
CA PRO A 321 5.11 -14.76 12.78
C PRO A 321 6.34 -13.85 12.83
#